data_77861a63e42f4f3a26d89e352ce07242
#
_entry.id   77861a63e42f4f3a26d89e352ce07242
#
_cell.length_a   1.000
_cell.length_b   1.000
_cell.length_c   1.000
_cell.angle_alpha   90.00
_cell.angle_beta   90.00
_cell.angle_gamma   90.00
#
_symmetry.space_group_name_H-M   'P 1'
#
loop_
_entity.id
_entity.type
_entity.pdbx_description
1 polymer ?
#
loop_
_entity_poly.entity_id
_entity_poly.type
_entity_poly.pdbx_seq_one_letter_code
_entity_poly.pdbx_strand_id
1 'polypeptide(L)'
;MDHGAIDWRGVLDNAHWLVSSASTSLEGTSPRYAWGAAMTFGELEGARTVMLVDMASDPSRLAESWGAVIGRIRQVHVLFIAPEAIDALSALEEVSAAELLQSIRHRSLVPHVCTYLPNERTALVEHSLGSVSVQTKTECQPLEWLAAFLCELPSAGPGQAGVEHASGGC
;
A
#
# COMPACT_ATOMS: atom_id res chain seq x y z
N MET A 1 -20.69 10.94 7.86
CA MET A 1 -19.71 12.05 7.70
C MET A 1 -19.89 12.56 6.28
N ASP A 2 -20.09 13.85 6.10
CA ASP A 2 -20.21 14.44 4.76
C ASP A 2 -18.78 14.61 4.20
N HIS A 3 -18.48 13.94 3.09
CA HIS A 3 -17.18 14.01 2.42
C HIS A 3 -16.83 15.42 1.94
N GLY A 4 -17.83 16.27 1.70
CA GLY A 4 -17.66 17.68 1.32
C GLY A 4 -17.30 18.60 2.49
N ALA A 5 -17.38 18.11 3.74
CA ALA A 5 -17.03 18.88 4.94
C ALA A 5 -15.56 18.76 5.34
N ILE A 6 -14.74 17.95 4.62
CA ILE A 6 -13.31 17.78 4.92
C ILE A 6 -12.52 18.80 4.08
N ASP A 7 -11.76 19.64 4.77
CA ASP A 7 -10.76 20.49 4.13
C ASP A 7 -9.51 19.67 3.77
N TRP A 8 -9.61 18.95 2.65
CA TRP A 8 -8.53 18.09 2.18
C TRP A 8 -7.22 18.84 1.94
N ARG A 9 -7.27 20.10 1.50
CA ARG A 9 -6.07 20.89 1.28
C ARG A 9 -5.37 21.18 2.59
N GLY A 10 -6.12 21.66 3.59
CA GLY A 10 -5.55 21.94 4.91
C GLY A 10 -5.03 20.69 5.60
N VAL A 11 -5.71 19.53 5.43
CA VAL A 11 -5.29 18.25 6.03
C VAL A 11 -4.03 17.70 5.36
N LEU A 12 -3.87 17.89 4.06
CA LEU A 12 -2.75 17.31 3.27
C LEU A 12 -1.61 18.29 3.04
N ASP A 13 -1.73 19.54 3.53
CA ASP A 13 -0.66 20.54 3.43
C ASP A 13 0.62 19.99 4.09
N ASN A 14 1.70 19.98 3.32
CA ASN A 14 3.00 19.42 3.71
C ASN A 14 3.01 17.93 4.12
N ALA A 15 1.96 17.16 3.81
CA ALA A 15 1.95 15.72 4.05
C ALA A 15 2.87 15.00 3.07
N HIS A 16 3.82 14.20 3.58
CA HIS A 16 4.64 13.33 2.73
C HIS A 16 3.85 12.13 2.22
N TRP A 17 3.00 11.56 3.09
CA TRP A 17 2.26 10.35 2.81
C TRP A 17 0.78 10.50 3.13
N LEU A 18 -0.05 10.06 2.22
CA LEU A 18 -1.45 9.77 2.44
C LEU A 18 -1.61 8.25 2.55
N VAL A 19 -1.89 7.75 3.75
CA VAL A 19 -2.12 6.31 3.97
C VAL A 19 -3.62 6.04 3.96
N SER A 20 -4.04 5.08 3.15
CA SER A 20 -5.45 4.70 3.00
C SER A 20 -5.60 3.19 2.84
N SER A 21 -6.72 2.63 3.33
CA SER A 21 -7.05 1.20 3.23
C SER A 21 -8.05 0.95 2.10
N ALA A 22 -7.87 -0.17 1.39
CA ALA A 22 -8.79 -0.62 0.36
C ALA A 22 -10.19 -0.92 0.93
N SER A 23 -10.26 -1.50 2.14
CA SER A 23 -11.52 -1.81 2.83
C SER A 23 -12.38 -0.59 3.11
N THR A 24 -11.80 0.61 3.27
CA THR A 24 -12.54 1.87 3.42
C THR A 24 -13.49 2.14 2.25
N SER A 25 -13.17 1.66 1.05
CA SER A 25 -14.05 1.77 -0.12
C SER A 25 -15.37 1.02 0.03
N LEU A 26 -15.45 0.08 0.99
CA LEU A 26 -16.59 -0.78 1.28
C LEU A 26 -17.50 -0.27 2.42
N GLU A 27 -17.04 0.72 3.18
CA GLU A 27 -17.68 1.23 4.41
C GLU A 27 -18.98 2.02 4.16
N GLY A 28 -19.41 2.09 2.89
CA GLY A 28 -20.61 2.80 2.46
C GLY A 28 -20.31 4.00 1.57
N THR A 29 -21.36 4.71 1.20
CA THR A 29 -21.26 5.78 0.17
C THR A 29 -20.37 6.94 0.60
N SER A 30 -20.55 7.46 1.82
CA SER A 30 -19.77 8.62 2.28
C SER A 30 -18.29 8.30 2.50
N PRO A 31 -17.89 7.21 3.19
CA PRO A 31 -16.48 6.81 3.26
C PRO A 31 -15.85 6.55 1.90
N ARG A 32 -16.55 5.91 0.97
CA ARG A 32 -16.06 5.66 -0.39
C ARG A 32 -15.77 6.96 -1.15
N TYR A 33 -16.65 7.96 -1.05
CA TYR A 33 -16.40 9.27 -1.65
C TYR A 33 -15.25 10.01 -0.98
N ALA A 34 -15.17 9.97 0.36
CA ALA A 34 -14.07 10.56 1.11
C ALA A 34 -12.72 9.92 0.74
N TRP A 35 -12.68 8.57 0.64
CA TRP A 35 -11.53 7.82 0.18
C TRP A 35 -11.07 8.25 -1.23
N GLY A 36 -12.01 8.36 -2.17
CA GLY A 36 -11.71 8.83 -3.52
C GLY A 36 -11.25 10.29 -3.58
N ALA A 37 -11.85 11.17 -2.77
CA ALA A 37 -11.46 12.56 -2.66
C ALA A 37 -10.05 12.71 -2.05
N ALA A 38 -9.73 11.97 -0.97
CA ALA A 38 -8.42 11.96 -0.34
C ALA A 38 -7.30 11.65 -1.34
N MET A 39 -7.47 10.62 -2.16
CA MET A 39 -6.48 10.25 -3.19
C MET A 39 -6.30 11.34 -4.25
N THR A 40 -7.40 11.96 -4.70
CA THR A 40 -7.35 13.05 -5.69
C THR A 40 -6.66 14.29 -5.12
N PHE A 41 -7.01 14.68 -3.88
CA PHE A 41 -6.36 15.82 -3.24
C PHE A 41 -4.91 15.51 -2.83
N GLY A 42 -4.60 14.25 -2.45
CA GLY A 42 -3.23 13.82 -2.21
C GLY A 42 -2.33 14.06 -3.43
N GLU A 43 -2.81 13.69 -4.61
CA GLU A 43 -2.10 13.94 -5.87
C GLU A 43 -1.93 15.44 -6.15
N LEU A 44 -2.98 16.26 -5.92
CA LEU A 44 -2.95 17.71 -6.15
C LEU A 44 -2.00 18.45 -5.18
N GLU A 45 -1.94 18.03 -3.92
CA GLU A 45 -1.09 18.64 -2.88
C GLU A 45 0.32 18.00 -2.83
N GLY A 46 0.60 17.01 -3.70
CA GLY A 46 1.90 16.36 -3.79
C GLY A 46 2.18 15.31 -2.71
N ALA A 47 1.17 14.92 -1.93
CA ALA A 47 1.30 13.80 -0.99
C ALA A 47 1.33 12.46 -1.74
N ARG A 48 2.29 11.60 -1.42
CA ARG A 48 2.40 10.27 -2.01
C ARG A 48 1.39 9.33 -1.38
N THR A 49 0.60 8.64 -2.19
CA THR A 49 -0.42 7.72 -1.70
C THR A 49 0.15 6.34 -1.38
N VAL A 50 -0.11 5.88 -0.17
CA VAL A 50 0.11 4.50 0.29
C VAL A 50 -1.24 3.82 0.38
N MET A 51 -1.40 2.72 -0.34
CA MET A 51 -2.62 1.91 -0.33
C MET A 51 -2.38 0.60 0.41
N LEU A 52 -3.16 0.39 1.48
CA LEU A 52 -3.20 -0.87 2.21
C LEU A 52 -4.26 -1.78 1.56
N VAL A 53 -3.87 -2.94 1.10
CA VAL A 53 -4.80 -4.01 0.69
C VAL A 53 -4.91 -4.97 1.85
N ASP A 54 -5.91 -4.75 2.66
CA ASP A 54 -6.29 -5.52 3.84
C ASP A 54 -7.51 -6.40 3.56
N MET A 55 -7.71 -7.40 4.41
CA MET A 55 -8.95 -8.18 4.37
C MET A 55 -10.10 -7.34 4.94
N ALA A 56 -11.16 -7.17 4.15
CA ALA A 56 -12.38 -6.57 4.63
C ALA A 56 -13.04 -7.44 5.72
N SER A 57 -13.92 -6.84 6.54
CA SER A 57 -14.72 -7.56 7.54
C SER A 57 -15.55 -8.70 6.92
N ASP A 58 -15.94 -8.56 5.66
CA ASP A 58 -16.51 -9.61 4.83
C ASP A 58 -15.49 -9.99 3.74
N PRO A 59 -14.80 -11.14 3.86
CA PRO A 59 -13.79 -11.58 2.91
C PRO A 59 -14.31 -11.75 1.48
N SER A 60 -15.60 -12.03 1.31
CA SER A 60 -16.22 -12.19 -0.03
C SER A 60 -16.18 -10.89 -0.85
N ARG A 61 -15.97 -9.74 -0.21
CA ARG A 61 -15.90 -8.42 -0.84
C ARG A 61 -14.48 -7.99 -1.23
N LEU A 62 -13.48 -8.86 -1.09
CA LEU A 62 -12.10 -8.53 -1.50
C LEU A 62 -12.04 -8.11 -2.97
N ALA A 63 -12.75 -8.81 -3.87
CA ALA A 63 -12.78 -8.45 -5.28
C ALA A 63 -13.35 -7.04 -5.53
N GLU A 64 -14.33 -6.60 -4.73
CA GLU A 64 -14.90 -5.24 -4.83
C GLU A 64 -13.90 -4.17 -4.37
N SER A 65 -13.25 -4.36 -3.21
CA SER A 65 -12.24 -3.42 -2.70
C SER A 65 -11.02 -3.37 -3.63
N TRP A 66 -10.56 -4.52 -4.10
CA TRP A 66 -9.47 -4.62 -5.07
C TRP A 66 -9.80 -3.91 -6.39
N GLY A 67 -11.00 -4.11 -6.92
CA GLY A 67 -11.47 -3.39 -8.11
C GLY A 67 -11.48 -1.86 -7.92
N ALA A 68 -11.82 -1.37 -6.72
CA ALA A 68 -11.74 0.05 -6.40
C ALA A 68 -10.29 0.56 -6.40
N VAL A 69 -9.34 -0.23 -5.86
CA VAL A 69 -7.89 0.07 -5.90
C VAL A 69 -7.39 0.12 -7.33
N ILE A 70 -7.70 -0.90 -8.14
CA ILE A 70 -7.29 -0.96 -9.56
C ILE A 70 -7.80 0.25 -10.34
N GLY A 71 -9.03 0.70 -10.08
CA GLY A 71 -9.59 1.91 -10.70
C GLY A 71 -8.79 3.20 -10.42
N ARG A 72 -7.92 3.20 -9.41
CA ARG A 72 -7.08 4.33 -8.98
C ARG A 72 -5.60 4.01 -8.87
N ILE A 73 -5.19 2.87 -9.41
CA ILE A 73 -3.83 2.32 -9.22
C ILE A 73 -2.71 3.29 -9.63
N ARG A 74 -2.98 4.17 -10.60
CA ARG A 74 -2.01 5.18 -11.07
C ARG A 74 -1.71 6.28 -10.04
N GLN A 75 -2.58 6.46 -9.05
CA GLN A 75 -2.39 7.41 -7.95
C GLN A 75 -1.62 6.79 -6.78
N VAL A 76 -1.36 5.47 -6.81
CA VAL A 76 -0.70 4.73 -5.74
C VAL A 76 0.82 4.73 -5.94
N HIS A 77 1.56 5.13 -4.91
CA HIS A 77 3.03 5.15 -4.89
C HIS A 77 3.61 3.95 -4.14
N VAL A 78 2.95 3.52 -3.08
CA VAL A 78 3.27 2.32 -2.33
C VAL A 78 2.00 1.50 -2.16
N LEU A 79 2.01 0.28 -2.65
CA LEU A 79 0.95 -0.70 -2.45
C LEU A 79 1.44 -1.74 -1.44
N PHE A 80 0.86 -1.70 -0.24
CA PHE A 80 1.15 -2.70 0.79
C PHE A 80 0.04 -3.74 0.81
N ILE A 81 0.40 -5.01 0.63
CA ILE A 81 -0.51 -6.15 0.73
C ILE A 81 -0.34 -6.75 2.10
N ALA A 82 -1.40 -6.71 2.90
CA ALA A 82 -1.40 -7.34 4.22
C ALA A 82 -1.19 -8.87 4.10
N PRO A 83 -0.40 -9.49 4.97
CA PRO A 83 -0.08 -10.93 4.87
C PRO A 83 -1.33 -11.82 4.73
N GLU A 84 -2.37 -11.51 5.47
CA GLU A 84 -3.64 -12.23 5.44
C GLU A 84 -4.41 -12.10 4.12
N ALA A 85 -4.10 -11.10 3.30
CA ALA A 85 -4.74 -10.89 2.00
C ALA A 85 -4.01 -11.58 0.84
N ILE A 86 -2.78 -12.04 1.03
CA ILE A 86 -1.91 -12.57 -0.03
C ILE A 86 -2.57 -13.72 -0.78
N ASP A 87 -2.99 -14.76 -0.07
CA ASP A 87 -3.54 -15.98 -0.71
C ASP A 87 -4.85 -15.69 -1.45
N ALA A 88 -5.74 -14.91 -0.83
CA ALA A 88 -7.01 -14.56 -1.43
C ALA A 88 -6.82 -13.65 -2.67
N LEU A 89 -5.89 -12.71 -2.61
CA LEU A 89 -5.57 -11.83 -3.73
C LEU A 89 -4.84 -12.58 -4.85
N SER A 90 -3.97 -13.54 -4.53
CA SER A 90 -3.30 -14.41 -5.50
C SER A 90 -4.30 -15.25 -6.28
N ALA A 91 -5.29 -15.81 -5.59
CA ALA A 91 -6.38 -16.54 -6.23
C ALA A 91 -7.22 -15.65 -7.16
N LEU A 92 -7.49 -14.40 -6.74
CA LEU A 92 -8.24 -13.42 -7.54
C LEU A 92 -7.47 -12.99 -8.80
N GLU A 93 -6.15 -12.84 -8.68
CA GLU A 93 -5.26 -12.42 -9.77
C GLU A 93 -4.77 -13.61 -10.64
N GLU A 94 -5.17 -14.83 -10.30
CA GLU A 94 -4.80 -16.08 -11.01
C GLU A 94 -3.27 -16.28 -11.10
N VAL A 95 -2.55 -15.93 -10.02
CA VAL A 95 -1.09 -16.10 -9.89
C VAL A 95 -0.75 -16.84 -8.62
N SER A 96 0.48 -17.36 -8.51
CA SER A 96 0.96 -17.91 -7.24
C SER A 96 1.23 -16.80 -6.21
N ALA A 97 1.17 -17.12 -4.91
CA ALA A 97 1.49 -16.17 -3.84
C ALA A 97 2.90 -15.58 -3.99
N ALA A 98 3.86 -16.38 -4.44
CA ALA A 98 5.24 -15.96 -4.67
C ALA A 98 5.38 -14.94 -5.83
N GLU A 99 4.49 -14.99 -6.81
CA GLU A 99 4.52 -14.11 -7.99
C GLU A 99 3.62 -12.88 -7.86
N LEU A 100 2.78 -12.83 -6.81
CA LEU A 100 1.74 -11.81 -6.66
C LEU A 100 2.30 -10.38 -6.75
N LEU A 101 3.29 -10.06 -5.92
CA LEU A 101 3.85 -8.71 -5.85
C LEU A 101 4.46 -8.30 -7.19
N GLN A 102 5.26 -9.19 -7.78
CA GLN A 102 5.89 -8.97 -9.07
C GLN A 102 4.87 -8.78 -10.19
N SER A 103 3.84 -9.63 -10.24
CA SER A 103 2.77 -9.55 -11.22
C SER A 103 2.02 -8.21 -11.13
N ILE A 104 1.64 -7.80 -9.92
CA ILE A 104 0.99 -6.50 -9.69
C ILE A 104 1.92 -5.37 -10.11
N ARG A 105 3.20 -5.40 -9.68
CA ARG A 105 4.18 -4.37 -10.03
C ARG A 105 4.32 -4.19 -11.54
N HIS A 106 4.45 -5.28 -12.28
CA HIS A 106 4.64 -5.24 -13.74
C HIS A 106 3.41 -4.70 -14.47
N ARG A 107 2.20 -5.06 -14.02
CA ARG A 107 0.95 -4.65 -14.67
C ARG A 107 0.52 -3.22 -14.31
N SER A 108 0.77 -2.81 -13.06
CA SER A 108 0.26 -1.53 -12.54
C SER A 108 1.25 -0.37 -12.66
N LEU A 109 2.55 -0.65 -12.74
CA LEU A 109 3.64 0.34 -12.68
C LEU A 109 3.70 1.11 -11.35
N VAL A 110 3.07 0.62 -10.29
CA VAL A 110 3.19 1.18 -8.93
C VAL A 110 4.67 1.18 -8.53
N PRO A 111 5.25 2.29 -8.06
CA PRO A 111 6.67 2.36 -7.72
C PRO A 111 7.15 1.28 -6.76
N HIS A 112 6.36 0.98 -5.72
CA HIS A 112 6.70 -0.06 -4.74
C HIS A 112 5.45 -0.91 -4.43
N VAL A 113 5.56 -2.22 -4.59
CA VAL A 113 4.56 -3.21 -4.16
C VAL A 113 5.22 -4.07 -3.10
N CYS A 114 4.68 -4.11 -1.90
CA CYS A 114 5.36 -4.72 -0.77
C CYS A 114 4.42 -5.46 0.18
N THR A 115 5.02 -6.34 0.97
CA THR A 115 4.41 -7.00 2.12
C THR A 115 5.46 -7.26 3.20
N TYR A 116 5.02 -7.53 4.42
CA TYR A 116 5.87 -7.99 5.51
C TYR A 116 5.30 -9.27 6.10
N LEU A 117 6.09 -10.33 6.13
CA LEU A 117 5.74 -11.66 6.65
C LEU A 117 6.25 -11.78 8.10
N PRO A 118 5.42 -11.56 9.12
CA PRO A 118 5.89 -11.46 10.50
C PRO A 118 6.48 -12.80 11.02
N ASN A 119 5.91 -13.94 10.64
CA ASN A 119 6.41 -15.25 11.04
C ASN A 119 7.83 -15.54 10.53
N GLU A 120 8.18 -14.98 9.38
CA GLU A 120 9.49 -15.13 8.73
C GLU A 120 10.40 -13.92 9.02
N ARG A 121 9.87 -12.89 9.64
CA ARG A 121 10.49 -11.57 9.83
C ARG A 121 11.06 -11.03 8.53
N THR A 122 10.34 -11.23 7.42
CA THR A 122 10.84 -10.93 6.08
C THR A 122 9.97 -9.86 5.41
N ALA A 123 10.62 -8.80 4.96
CA ALA A 123 10.04 -7.81 4.08
C ALA A 123 10.29 -8.20 2.62
N LEU A 124 9.24 -8.17 1.81
CA LEU A 124 9.32 -8.36 0.37
C LEU A 124 8.89 -7.08 -0.33
N VAL A 125 9.72 -6.54 -1.20
CA VAL A 125 9.44 -5.31 -1.95
C VAL A 125 9.79 -5.48 -3.41
N GLU A 126 8.81 -5.33 -4.28
CA GLU A 126 8.98 -5.19 -5.72
C GLU A 126 9.03 -3.71 -6.10
N HIS A 127 10.05 -3.28 -6.81
CA HIS A 127 10.21 -1.89 -7.22
C HIS A 127 10.73 -1.75 -8.66
N SER A 128 10.91 -0.53 -9.14
CA SER A 128 11.25 -0.29 -10.55
C SER A 128 12.58 -0.87 -11.01
N LEU A 129 13.50 -1.14 -10.09
CA LEU A 129 14.85 -1.65 -10.39
C LEU A 129 15.04 -3.13 -10.02
N GLY A 130 14.01 -3.79 -9.46
CA GLY A 130 14.07 -5.21 -9.11
C GLY A 130 13.28 -5.56 -7.86
N SER A 131 13.70 -6.65 -7.23
CA SER A 131 13.07 -7.23 -6.04
C SER A 131 14.02 -7.16 -4.85
N VAL A 132 13.47 -6.89 -3.68
CA VAL A 132 14.18 -6.87 -2.41
C VAL A 132 13.52 -7.86 -1.46
N SER A 133 14.32 -8.69 -0.81
CA SER A 133 13.91 -9.59 0.27
C SER A 133 14.86 -9.40 1.44
N VAL A 134 14.38 -8.84 2.56
CA VAL A 134 15.20 -8.49 3.71
C VAL A 134 14.61 -9.08 4.98
N GLN A 135 15.44 -9.76 5.77
CA GLN A 135 15.07 -10.11 7.14
C GLN A 135 15.25 -8.92 8.08
N THR A 136 14.21 -8.58 8.84
CA THR A 136 14.30 -7.55 9.86
C THR A 136 15.09 -8.04 11.08
N LYS A 137 15.74 -7.11 11.79
CA LYS A 137 16.55 -7.43 12.97
C LYS A 137 15.68 -7.78 14.16
N THR A 138 14.54 -7.13 14.29
CA THR A 138 13.57 -7.35 15.35
C THR A 138 12.24 -7.81 14.79
N GLU A 139 11.44 -8.46 15.62
CA GLU A 139 10.06 -8.78 15.29
C GLU A 139 9.22 -7.51 15.36
N CYS A 140 8.39 -7.29 14.36
CA CYS A 140 7.43 -6.20 14.33
C CYS A 140 6.12 -6.63 13.67
N GLN A 141 5.08 -5.85 13.90
CA GLN A 141 3.80 -6.06 13.23
C GLN A 141 3.86 -5.50 11.80
N PRO A 142 3.04 -6.00 10.85
CA PRO A 142 3.06 -5.55 9.46
C PRO A 142 2.92 -4.04 9.27
N LEU A 143 2.05 -3.39 10.05
CA LEU A 143 1.87 -1.93 9.98
C LEU A 143 3.00 -1.15 10.64
N GLU A 144 3.66 -1.72 11.66
CA GLU A 144 4.86 -1.12 12.27
C GLU A 144 6.02 -1.14 11.27
N TRP A 145 6.20 -2.28 10.58
CA TRP A 145 7.16 -2.37 9.49
C TRP A 145 6.88 -1.34 8.40
N LEU A 146 5.62 -1.26 7.94
CA LEU A 146 5.25 -0.30 6.90
C LEU A 146 5.55 1.14 7.34
N ALA A 147 5.23 1.50 8.58
CA ALA A 147 5.53 2.84 9.11
C ALA A 147 7.03 3.14 9.10
N ALA A 148 7.88 2.19 9.56
CA ALA A 148 9.33 2.32 9.52
C ALA A 148 9.83 2.47 8.07
N PHE A 149 9.38 1.62 7.16
CA PHE A 149 9.71 1.68 5.74
C PHE A 149 9.38 3.05 5.12
N LEU A 150 8.19 3.59 5.40
CA LEU A 150 7.76 4.89 4.88
C LEU A 150 8.56 6.08 5.47
N CYS A 151 9.02 5.95 6.71
CA CYS A 151 9.89 6.96 7.32
C CYS A 151 11.29 6.97 6.72
N GLU A 152 11.86 5.80 6.42
CA GLU A 152 13.22 5.65 5.92
C GLU A 152 13.32 5.87 4.40
N LEU A 153 12.33 5.45 3.62
CA LEU A 153 12.36 5.46 2.17
C LEU A 153 12.71 6.83 1.55
N PRO A 154 12.20 7.98 2.03
CA PRO A 154 12.53 9.28 1.46
C PRO A 154 14.01 9.66 1.61
N SER A 155 14.65 9.27 2.70
CA SER A 155 16.06 9.57 2.99
C SER A 155 17.01 8.54 2.38
N ALA A 156 16.60 7.26 2.32
CA ALA A 156 17.39 6.18 1.76
C ALA A 156 17.50 6.25 0.22
N GLY A 157 16.51 6.86 -0.43
CA GLY A 157 16.45 7.03 -1.87
C GLY A 157 15.80 5.84 -2.62
N PRO A 158 15.43 6.05 -3.90
CA PRO A 158 14.64 5.09 -4.68
C PRO A 158 15.46 3.96 -5.32
N GLY A 159 16.78 3.94 -5.12
CA GLY A 159 17.66 2.90 -5.69
C GLY A 159 17.55 1.59 -4.93
N GLN A 160 18.09 0.50 -5.53
CA GLN A 160 18.08 -0.84 -4.94
C GLN A 160 18.59 -0.84 -3.48
N ALA A 161 19.76 -0.24 -3.23
CA ALA A 161 20.34 -0.18 -1.88
C ALA A 161 19.52 0.66 -0.90
N GLY A 162 18.85 1.72 -1.38
CA GLY A 162 17.97 2.55 -0.56
C GLY A 162 16.70 1.79 -0.15
N VAL A 163 16.07 1.09 -1.08
CA VAL A 163 14.89 0.25 -0.80
C VAL A 163 15.25 -0.89 0.15
N GLU A 164 16.41 -1.55 -0.06
CA GLU A 164 16.91 -2.60 0.83
C GLU A 164 17.15 -2.07 2.25
N HIS A 165 17.79 -0.89 2.38
CA HIS A 165 18.01 -0.23 3.66
C HIS A 165 16.67 0.08 4.37
N ALA A 166 15.74 0.73 3.69
CA ALA A 166 14.44 1.07 4.25
C ALA A 166 13.64 -0.17 4.65
N SER A 167 13.77 -1.28 3.92
CA SER A 167 13.08 -2.55 4.20
C SER A 167 13.57 -3.24 5.47
N GLY A 168 14.78 -2.94 5.95
CA GLY A 168 15.36 -3.46 7.19
C GLY A 168 14.98 -2.69 8.47
N GLY A 169 14.11 -1.71 8.38
CA GLY A 169 13.84 -0.66 9.37
C GLY A 169 13.08 -1.06 10.64
N CYS A 170 12.90 -2.37 10.96
CA CYS A 170 12.37 -2.80 12.26
C CYS A 170 13.45 -3.31 13.19
#